data_3467f5098aa8178d305bd98671b10979
#
_entry.id   3467f5098aa8178d305bd98671b10979
#
_cell.length_a   1.000
_cell.length_b   1.000
_cell.length_c   1.000
_cell.angle_alpha   90.00
_cell.angle_beta   90.00
_cell.angle_gamma   90.00
#
_symmetry.space_group_name_H-M   'P 1'
#
loop_
_entity.id
_entity.type
_entity.pdbx_description
1 polymer ?
#
loop_
_entity_poly.entity_id
_entity_poly.type
_entity_poly.pdbx_seq_one_letter_code
_entity_poly.pdbx_strand_id
1 'polypeptide(L)'
;VSFIIKRNPRQESKEEWLESVRECCQNIQHPRDGKTVYIGQTFRNVTYSLSDNKEKTVGIRTIYEITERTIDRYGQYFIVPDIELGTYWTNTSLPDETVIDLYHAHGESEQYHSEIKTDMDVGRLPSGKFESNKLVLELTMIAYNILRIIGQESLKKKDAPGRKKIHRRRIRTVISNLMQFAGHLTEHAGRLVLSIGRSNRWRFTFKRLYDSFAFIT
;
A
#
# COMPACT_ATOMS: atom_id res chain seq x y z
N VAL A 1 -11.15 10.73 -21.17
CA VAL A 1 -10.28 10.31 -20.04
C VAL A 1 -11.17 9.82 -18.93
N SER A 2 -10.90 8.61 -18.41
CA SER A 2 -11.59 8.07 -17.23
C SER A 2 -10.88 8.56 -15.97
N PHE A 3 -11.63 8.81 -14.90
CA PHE A 3 -11.06 9.26 -13.63
C PHE A 3 -11.76 8.61 -12.43
N ILE A 4 -11.02 8.53 -11.34
CA ILE A 4 -11.50 8.22 -9.98
C ILE A 4 -10.83 9.22 -9.05
N ILE A 5 -11.62 10.03 -8.34
CA ILE A 5 -11.13 11.09 -7.45
C ILE A 5 -11.76 10.91 -6.08
N LYS A 6 -10.94 10.78 -5.03
CA LYS A 6 -11.45 10.78 -3.66
C LYS A 6 -11.97 12.16 -3.30
N ARG A 7 -13.23 12.21 -2.92
CA ARG A 7 -13.86 13.42 -2.39
C ARG A 7 -13.70 13.46 -0.88
N ASN A 8 -13.46 14.64 -0.33
CA ASN A 8 -13.44 14.83 1.11
C ASN A 8 -14.73 15.52 1.58
N PRO A 9 -15.67 14.80 2.21
CA PRO A 9 -16.96 15.33 2.64
C PRO A 9 -16.87 16.08 3.99
N ARG A 10 -15.93 17.04 4.15
CA ARG A 10 -15.64 17.72 5.42
C ARG A 10 -16.82 18.42 6.08
N GLN A 11 -17.84 18.79 5.28
CA GLN A 11 -19.02 19.53 5.75
C GLN A 11 -20.26 18.65 5.90
N GLU A 12 -20.14 17.35 5.68
CA GLU A 12 -21.25 16.42 5.71
C GLU A 12 -21.13 15.53 6.95
N SER A 13 -22.24 15.32 7.67
CA SER A 13 -22.27 14.41 8.82
C SER A 13 -22.15 12.97 8.36
N LYS A 14 -21.24 12.23 9.00
CA LYS A 14 -21.06 10.80 8.75
C LYS A 14 -22.24 9.99 9.26
N GLU A 15 -22.85 10.46 10.32
CA GLU A 15 -24.02 9.88 10.96
C GLU A 15 -25.24 9.97 10.02
N GLU A 16 -25.50 11.13 9.43
CA GLU A 16 -26.58 11.33 8.45
C GLU A 16 -26.38 10.45 7.21
N TRP A 17 -25.14 10.33 6.74
CA TRP A 17 -24.79 9.41 5.66
C TRP A 17 -25.11 7.95 6.02
N LEU A 18 -24.70 7.51 7.22
CA LEU A 18 -24.94 6.14 7.68
C LEU A 18 -26.45 5.86 7.79
N GLU A 19 -27.22 6.77 8.36
CA GLU A 19 -28.69 6.63 8.48
C GLU A 19 -29.35 6.52 7.11
N SER A 20 -29.01 7.40 6.17
CA SER A 20 -29.59 7.38 4.82
C SER A 20 -29.26 6.09 4.06
N VAL A 21 -28.11 5.48 4.33
CA VAL A 21 -27.62 4.28 3.61
C VAL A 21 -28.15 2.99 4.23
N ARG A 22 -28.36 2.93 5.55
CA ARG A 22 -28.89 1.73 6.22
C ARG A 22 -30.21 1.24 5.63
N GLU A 23 -31.06 2.14 5.17
CA GLU A 23 -32.39 1.80 4.65
C GLU A 23 -32.37 1.41 3.16
N CYS A 24 -31.43 1.93 2.38
CA CYS A 24 -31.44 1.81 0.92
C CYS A 24 -30.29 0.99 0.32
N CYS A 25 -29.23 0.73 1.07
CA CYS A 25 -28.05 0.02 0.56
C CYS A 25 -28.31 -1.48 0.39
N GLN A 26 -28.07 -2.00 -0.81
CA GLN A 26 -28.20 -3.41 -1.10
C GLN A 26 -26.90 -4.20 -0.90
N ASN A 27 -25.73 -3.52 -0.98
CA ASN A 27 -24.43 -4.15 -0.82
C ASN A 27 -23.88 -3.88 0.57
N ILE A 28 -24.18 -4.80 1.49
CA ILE A 28 -23.73 -4.73 2.89
C ILE A 28 -22.79 -5.91 3.15
N GLN A 29 -21.59 -5.62 3.63
CA GLN A 29 -20.57 -6.60 3.93
C GLN A 29 -20.26 -6.60 5.44
N HIS A 30 -20.04 -7.80 5.98
CA HIS A 30 -19.65 -8.01 7.39
C HIS A 30 -18.27 -8.69 7.46
N PRO A 31 -17.15 -7.95 7.24
CA PRO A 31 -15.81 -8.55 7.19
C PRO A 31 -15.35 -9.20 8.51
N ARG A 32 -15.89 -8.77 9.63
CA ARG A 32 -15.68 -9.32 10.96
C ARG A 32 -16.78 -8.87 11.92
N ASP A 33 -16.87 -9.48 13.10
CA ASP A 33 -17.78 -9.06 14.14
C ASP A 33 -17.58 -7.59 14.50
N GLY A 34 -18.66 -6.85 14.63
CA GLY A 34 -18.67 -5.43 14.93
C GLY A 34 -18.11 -4.52 13.83
N LYS A 35 -17.94 -5.02 12.59
CA LYS A 35 -17.61 -4.19 11.42
C LYS A 35 -18.60 -4.44 10.31
N THR A 36 -19.33 -3.40 9.92
CA THR A 36 -20.24 -3.40 8.77
C THR A 36 -19.75 -2.38 7.73
N VAL A 37 -19.75 -2.79 6.47
CA VAL A 37 -19.34 -1.93 5.34
C VAL A 37 -20.51 -1.82 4.37
N TYR A 38 -20.92 -0.60 4.08
CA TYR A 38 -21.98 -0.27 3.13
C TYR A 38 -21.33 0.31 1.88
N ILE A 39 -21.62 -0.28 0.72
CA ILE A 39 -21.09 0.17 -0.57
C ILE A 39 -22.24 0.48 -1.50
N GLY A 40 -22.20 1.63 -2.15
CA GLY A 40 -23.21 2.02 -3.11
C GLY A 40 -22.88 3.28 -3.85
N GLN A 41 -23.84 3.75 -4.64
CA GLN A 41 -23.65 4.92 -5.49
C GLN A 41 -24.82 5.92 -5.35
N THR A 42 -24.49 7.17 -5.61
CA THR A 42 -25.46 8.26 -5.77
C THR A 42 -24.97 9.18 -6.89
N PHE A 43 -25.85 10.04 -7.38
CA PHE A 43 -25.49 11.07 -8.36
C PHE A 43 -25.56 12.43 -7.71
N ARG A 44 -24.53 13.25 -7.92
CA ARG A 44 -24.47 14.63 -7.42
C ARG A 44 -24.25 15.62 -8.55
N ASN A 45 -24.97 16.71 -8.49
CA ASN A 45 -24.77 17.82 -9.39
C ASN A 45 -23.63 18.71 -8.85
N VAL A 46 -22.59 18.87 -9.64
CA VAL A 46 -21.45 19.74 -9.32
C VAL A 46 -21.45 20.91 -10.30
N THR A 47 -21.54 22.13 -9.75
CA THR A 47 -21.46 23.36 -10.54
C THR A 47 -20.03 23.90 -10.47
N TYR A 48 -19.45 24.21 -11.62
CA TYR A 48 -18.14 24.81 -11.73
C TYR A 48 -18.16 25.99 -12.71
N SER A 49 -17.33 26.99 -12.44
CA SER A 49 -17.20 28.19 -13.28
C SER A 49 -16.11 27.94 -14.33
N LEU A 50 -16.46 28.22 -15.59
CA LEU A 50 -15.51 28.27 -16.71
C LEU A 50 -14.81 29.64 -16.75
N SER A 51 -13.68 29.72 -17.48
CA SER A 51 -12.89 30.93 -17.68
C SER A 51 -13.70 32.16 -18.19
N ASP A 52 -14.86 31.91 -18.78
CA ASP A 52 -15.78 32.96 -19.30
C ASP A 52 -16.90 33.32 -18.32
N ASN A 53 -16.75 33.10 -17.02
CA ASN A 53 -17.80 33.32 -16.01
C ASN A 53 -19.12 32.56 -16.28
N LYS A 54 -19.14 31.57 -17.12
CA LYS A 54 -20.29 30.70 -17.32
C LYS A 54 -20.25 29.54 -16.32
N GLU A 55 -21.32 29.40 -15.58
CA GLU A 55 -21.50 28.26 -14.70
C GLU A 55 -22.01 27.06 -15.50
N LYS A 56 -21.39 25.90 -15.29
CA LYS A 56 -21.82 24.63 -15.86
C LYS A 56 -22.06 23.62 -14.75
N THR A 57 -23.24 23.03 -14.76
CA THR A 57 -23.59 21.94 -13.83
C THR A 57 -23.49 20.60 -14.54
N VAL A 58 -22.78 19.66 -13.91
CA VAL A 58 -22.61 18.29 -14.41
C VAL A 58 -22.99 17.31 -13.31
N GLY A 59 -23.80 16.32 -13.65
CA GLY A 59 -24.07 15.18 -12.77
C GLY A 59 -22.85 14.24 -12.72
N ILE A 60 -22.31 14.05 -11.53
CA ILE A 60 -21.17 13.15 -11.31
C ILE A 60 -21.64 11.96 -10.49
N ARG A 61 -21.30 10.74 -10.97
CA ARG A 61 -21.48 9.52 -10.20
C ARG A 61 -20.56 9.55 -8.99
N THR A 62 -21.15 9.42 -7.82
CA THR A 62 -20.45 9.40 -6.53
C THR A 62 -20.64 8.03 -5.91
N ILE A 63 -19.56 7.28 -5.75
CA ILE A 63 -19.55 6.01 -5.03
C ILE A 63 -19.19 6.30 -3.58
N TYR A 64 -19.86 5.61 -2.66
CA TYR A 64 -19.59 5.71 -1.23
C TYR A 64 -19.21 4.35 -0.65
N GLU A 65 -18.31 4.39 0.32
CA GLU A 65 -17.92 3.29 1.20
C GLU A 65 -18.04 3.78 2.64
N ILE A 66 -19.00 3.27 3.38
CA ILE A 66 -19.21 3.62 4.78
C ILE A 66 -18.86 2.42 5.64
N THR A 67 -17.90 2.58 6.51
CA THR A 67 -17.54 1.56 7.49
C THR A 67 -18.03 1.97 8.86
N GLU A 68 -18.89 1.16 9.45
CA GLU A 68 -19.33 1.26 10.84
C GLU A 68 -18.59 0.23 11.67
N ARG A 69 -17.99 0.67 12.80
CA ARG A 69 -17.34 -0.21 13.77
C ARG A 69 -17.98 -0.03 15.13
N THR A 70 -18.52 -1.10 15.67
CA THR A 70 -19.10 -1.16 17.03
C THR A 70 -18.17 -1.85 18.03
N ILE A 71 -17.17 -2.59 17.52
CA ILE A 71 -16.18 -3.32 18.32
C ILE A 71 -14.78 -2.98 17.79
N ASP A 72 -13.85 -2.70 18.69
CA ASP A 72 -12.45 -2.44 18.37
C ASP A 72 -11.70 -3.74 17.98
N ARG A 73 -10.41 -3.61 17.69
CA ARG A 73 -9.53 -4.76 17.37
C ARG A 73 -9.20 -5.67 18.55
N TYR A 74 -9.53 -5.25 19.78
CA TYR A 74 -9.28 -5.99 21.03
C TYR A 74 -10.56 -6.62 21.59
N GLY A 75 -11.71 -6.41 20.93
CA GLY A 75 -13.00 -6.96 21.36
C GLY A 75 -13.78 -6.06 22.30
N GLN A 76 -13.37 -4.80 22.49
CA GLN A 76 -14.09 -3.83 23.31
C GLN A 76 -15.19 -3.14 22.49
N TYR A 77 -16.37 -2.99 23.07
CA TYR A 77 -17.47 -2.27 22.45
C TYR A 77 -17.26 -0.76 22.55
N PHE A 78 -17.46 -0.08 21.44
CA PHE A 78 -17.52 1.39 21.42
C PHE A 78 -18.85 1.87 22.02
N ILE A 79 -18.80 2.91 22.83
CA ILE A 79 -20.01 3.60 23.34
C ILE A 79 -20.74 4.29 22.19
N VAL A 80 -19.99 4.90 21.28
CA VAL A 80 -20.49 5.50 20.03
C VAL A 80 -19.78 4.77 18.88
N PRO A 81 -20.50 4.25 17.89
CA PRO A 81 -19.87 3.60 16.73
C PRO A 81 -18.85 4.51 16.04
N ASP A 82 -17.70 3.95 15.68
CA ASP A 82 -16.72 4.63 14.85
C ASP A 82 -17.14 4.53 13.38
N ILE A 83 -17.41 5.69 12.76
CA ILE A 83 -17.90 5.78 11.39
C ILE A 83 -16.80 6.37 10.49
N GLU A 84 -16.43 5.63 9.48
CA GLU A 84 -15.51 6.06 8.44
C GLU A 84 -16.26 6.19 7.11
N LEU A 85 -16.20 7.37 6.49
CA LEU A 85 -16.86 7.67 5.23
C LEU A 85 -15.82 7.91 4.14
N GLY A 86 -15.82 7.08 3.11
CA GLY A 86 -15.11 7.27 1.86
C GLY A 86 -16.08 7.63 0.75
N THR A 87 -15.80 8.66 -0.03
CA THR A 87 -16.58 9.03 -1.21
C THR A 87 -15.67 9.26 -2.41
N TYR A 88 -16.09 8.74 -3.58
CA TYR A 88 -15.29 8.73 -4.80
C TYR A 88 -16.12 9.24 -5.99
N TRP A 89 -15.63 10.26 -6.67
CA TRP A 89 -16.20 10.74 -7.92
C TRP A 89 -15.61 9.97 -9.09
N THR A 90 -16.46 9.56 -10.01
CA THR A 90 -16.01 8.84 -11.20
C THR A 90 -16.93 9.10 -12.39
N ASN A 91 -16.36 8.98 -13.58
CA ASN A 91 -17.10 8.95 -14.85
C ASN A 91 -17.12 7.54 -15.48
N THR A 92 -16.61 6.53 -14.77
CA THR A 92 -16.60 5.16 -15.27
C THR A 92 -17.92 4.46 -14.99
N SER A 93 -18.24 3.44 -15.79
CA SER A 93 -19.39 2.54 -15.59
C SER A 93 -19.02 1.25 -14.85
N LEU A 94 -17.81 1.18 -14.28
CA LEU A 94 -17.35 0.01 -13.52
C LEU A 94 -18.22 -0.22 -12.29
N PRO A 95 -18.32 -1.47 -11.80
CA PRO A 95 -18.96 -1.80 -10.53
C PRO A 95 -18.37 -0.97 -9.37
N ASP A 96 -19.20 -0.64 -8.37
CA ASP A 96 -18.82 0.21 -7.25
C ASP A 96 -17.61 -0.33 -6.49
N GLU A 97 -17.59 -1.62 -6.19
CA GLU A 97 -16.46 -2.29 -5.53
C GLU A 97 -15.18 -2.18 -6.34
N THR A 98 -15.26 -2.39 -7.66
CA THR A 98 -14.09 -2.29 -8.54
C THR A 98 -13.48 -0.89 -8.54
N VAL A 99 -14.30 0.16 -8.48
CA VAL A 99 -13.83 1.54 -8.40
C VAL A 99 -13.12 1.80 -7.07
N ILE A 100 -13.66 1.29 -5.97
CA ILE A 100 -13.06 1.39 -4.64
C ILE A 100 -11.71 0.65 -4.60
N ASP A 101 -11.68 -0.59 -5.13
CA ASP A 101 -10.46 -1.41 -5.19
C ASP A 101 -9.37 -0.74 -6.04
N LEU A 102 -9.73 -0.19 -7.21
CA LEU A 102 -8.79 0.56 -8.06
C LEU A 102 -8.24 1.79 -7.35
N TYR A 103 -9.08 2.51 -6.59
CA TYR A 103 -8.61 3.64 -5.81
C TYR A 103 -7.66 3.19 -4.68
N HIS A 104 -8.00 2.12 -3.96
CA HIS A 104 -7.14 1.57 -2.91
C HIS A 104 -5.82 1.04 -3.47
N ALA A 105 -5.84 0.39 -4.65
CA ALA A 105 -4.65 -0.07 -5.34
C ALA A 105 -3.71 1.08 -5.74
N HIS A 106 -4.25 2.28 -6.03
CA HIS A 106 -3.44 3.48 -6.26
C HIS A 106 -2.61 3.87 -5.01
N GLY A 107 -3.15 3.68 -3.81
CA GLY A 107 -2.41 3.90 -2.56
C GLY A 107 -1.17 3.01 -2.40
N GLU A 108 -1.13 1.85 -3.05
CA GLU A 108 0.08 1.01 -3.06
C GLU A 108 1.22 1.67 -3.85
N SER A 109 0.94 2.39 -4.92
CA SER A 109 1.97 3.10 -5.69
C SER A 109 2.63 4.21 -4.86
N GLU A 110 1.89 4.88 -3.99
CA GLU A 110 2.45 5.86 -3.05
C GLU A 110 3.43 5.19 -2.06
N GLN A 111 3.15 3.95 -1.64
CA GLN A 111 4.08 3.19 -0.81
C GLN A 111 5.38 2.88 -1.56
N TYR A 112 5.31 2.52 -2.85
CA TYR A 112 6.50 2.28 -3.67
C TYR A 112 7.34 3.54 -3.83
N HIS A 113 6.72 4.67 -4.10
CA HIS A 113 7.41 5.96 -4.15
C HIS A 113 8.05 6.34 -2.81
N SER A 114 7.33 6.11 -1.71
CA SER A 114 7.86 6.33 -0.35
C SER A 114 9.06 5.43 -0.05
N GLU A 115 9.03 4.16 -0.46
CA GLU A 115 10.15 3.24 -0.27
C GLU A 115 11.38 3.66 -1.08
N ILE A 116 11.21 4.04 -2.35
CA ILE A 116 12.32 4.53 -3.19
C ILE A 116 12.91 5.80 -2.58
N LYS A 117 12.04 6.76 -2.20
CA LYS A 117 12.49 8.05 -1.66
C LYS A 117 13.14 7.92 -0.30
N THR A 118 12.55 7.12 0.62
CA THR A 118 12.92 7.11 2.03
C THR A 118 13.79 5.90 2.40
N ASP A 119 13.46 4.71 1.91
CA ASP A 119 14.17 3.49 2.31
C ASP A 119 15.45 3.28 1.49
N MET A 120 15.49 3.80 0.25
CA MET A 120 16.68 3.79 -0.61
C MET A 120 17.41 5.15 -0.67
N ASP A 121 16.94 6.13 0.13
CA ASP A 121 17.55 7.46 0.28
C ASP A 121 17.74 8.26 -1.02
N VAL A 122 16.85 8.07 -1.99
CA VAL A 122 16.86 8.77 -3.30
C VAL A 122 16.12 10.12 -3.23
N GLY A 123 15.67 10.53 -2.07
CA GLY A 123 15.04 11.85 -1.85
C GLY A 123 15.97 13.04 -2.11
N ARG A 124 17.28 12.80 -2.11
CA ARG A 124 18.31 13.78 -2.47
C ARG A 124 19.18 13.21 -3.58
N LEU A 125 19.03 13.76 -4.77
CA LEU A 125 19.83 13.37 -5.92
C LEU A 125 21.24 13.93 -5.80
N PRO A 126 22.29 13.13 -6.18
CA PRO A 126 23.68 13.46 -5.88
C PRO A 126 24.28 14.55 -6.77
N SER A 127 23.59 14.97 -7.83
CA SER A 127 24.15 15.87 -8.84
C SER A 127 23.17 16.97 -9.24
N GLY A 128 23.68 18.13 -9.66
CA GLY A 128 22.90 19.16 -10.37
C GLY A 128 22.66 18.84 -11.86
N LYS A 129 23.26 17.76 -12.38
CA LYS A 129 23.15 17.39 -13.80
C LYS A 129 22.01 16.39 -14.00
N PHE A 130 21.11 16.68 -14.94
CA PHE A 130 19.93 15.86 -15.23
C PHE A 130 20.31 14.43 -15.62
N GLU A 131 21.26 14.25 -16.54
CA GLU A 131 21.65 12.92 -17.05
C GLU A 131 22.25 12.03 -15.95
N SER A 132 23.08 12.61 -15.06
CA SER A 132 23.61 11.86 -13.91
C SER A 132 22.51 11.41 -12.97
N ASN A 133 21.56 12.29 -12.67
CA ASN A 133 20.43 11.96 -11.81
C ASN A 133 19.49 10.93 -12.45
N LYS A 134 19.28 11.00 -13.77
CA LYS A 134 18.51 10.01 -14.53
C LYS A 134 19.13 8.62 -14.39
N LEU A 135 20.45 8.50 -14.60
CA LEU A 135 21.16 7.23 -14.45
C LEU A 135 21.03 6.68 -13.02
N VAL A 136 21.17 7.53 -11.99
CA VAL A 136 20.99 7.13 -10.58
C VAL A 136 19.57 6.58 -10.34
N LEU A 137 18.54 7.23 -10.89
CA LEU A 137 17.17 6.77 -10.75
C LEU A 137 16.94 5.43 -11.46
N GLU A 138 17.48 5.23 -12.67
CA GLU A 138 17.39 3.96 -13.40
C GLU A 138 18.05 2.81 -12.63
N LEU A 139 19.25 3.02 -12.10
CA LEU A 139 19.94 2.03 -11.27
C LEU A 139 19.17 1.75 -9.97
N THR A 140 18.57 2.78 -9.37
CA THR A 140 17.73 2.62 -8.18
C THR A 140 16.51 1.77 -8.47
N MET A 141 15.86 1.94 -9.62
CA MET A 141 14.71 1.12 -10.01
C MET A 141 15.08 -0.36 -10.17
N ILE A 142 16.26 -0.64 -10.76
CA ILE A 142 16.76 -2.02 -10.86
C ILE A 142 17.01 -2.60 -9.47
N ALA A 143 17.74 -1.88 -8.62
CA ALA A 143 18.02 -2.30 -7.25
C ALA A 143 16.73 -2.52 -6.43
N TYR A 144 15.76 -1.63 -6.58
CA TYR A 144 14.44 -1.75 -5.97
C TYR A 144 13.75 -3.07 -6.36
N ASN A 145 13.72 -3.39 -7.66
CA ASN A 145 13.09 -4.62 -8.15
C ASN A 145 13.79 -5.87 -7.61
N ILE A 146 15.13 -5.88 -7.55
CA ILE A 146 15.90 -6.98 -6.96
C ILE A 146 15.54 -7.15 -5.47
N LEU A 147 15.52 -6.07 -4.70
CA LEU A 147 15.14 -6.10 -3.28
C LEU A 147 13.69 -6.56 -3.08
N ARG A 148 12.78 -6.20 -3.99
CA ARG A 148 11.39 -6.68 -3.99
C ARG A 148 11.32 -8.19 -4.20
N ILE A 149 12.07 -8.73 -5.16
CA ILE A 149 12.15 -10.18 -5.41
C ILE A 149 12.68 -10.90 -4.16
N ILE A 150 13.78 -10.43 -3.59
CA ILE A 150 14.34 -10.98 -2.36
C ILE A 150 13.31 -10.95 -1.21
N GLY A 151 12.61 -9.83 -1.06
CA GLY A 151 11.55 -9.67 -0.07
C GLY A 151 10.42 -10.68 -0.24
N GLN A 152 9.94 -10.90 -1.46
CA GLN A 152 8.89 -11.85 -1.78
C GLN A 152 9.36 -13.30 -1.59
N GLU A 153 10.55 -13.64 -2.08
CA GLU A 153 11.14 -14.97 -1.87
C GLU A 153 11.32 -15.30 -0.39
N SER A 154 11.63 -14.28 0.45
CA SER A 154 11.74 -14.46 1.90
C SER A 154 10.43 -14.84 2.59
N LEU A 155 9.27 -14.63 1.93
CA LEU A 155 7.95 -14.96 2.47
C LEU A 155 7.47 -16.36 2.10
N LYS A 156 8.08 -17.02 1.09
CA LYS A 156 7.63 -18.31 0.57
C LYS A 156 7.75 -19.45 1.60
N LYS A 157 8.68 -19.36 2.54
CA LYS A 157 8.84 -20.33 3.62
C LYS A 157 8.69 -19.68 4.98
N LYS A 158 8.29 -20.46 5.99
CA LYS A 158 8.07 -19.99 7.37
C LYS A 158 9.38 -19.90 8.20
N ASP A 159 10.52 -19.75 7.55
CA ASP A 159 11.85 -19.65 8.15
C ASP A 159 12.28 -18.23 8.50
N ALA A 160 11.56 -17.24 7.98
CA ALA A 160 11.83 -15.83 8.26
C ALA A 160 11.18 -15.40 9.59
N PRO A 161 11.94 -14.73 10.47
CA PRO A 161 11.39 -14.14 11.69
C PRO A 161 10.34 -13.08 11.35
N GLY A 162 9.22 -13.04 12.08
CA GLY A 162 8.22 -11.99 11.89
C GLY A 162 6.79 -12.44 12.14
N ARG A 163 5.84 -11.56 11.93
CA ARG A 163 4.40 -11.82 12.09
C ARG A 163 3.91 -12.81 11.03
N LYS A 164 3.03 -13.75 11.42
CA LYS A 164 2.54 -14.85 10.58
C LYS A 164 1.73 -14.45 9.33
N LYS A 165 1.25 -13.21 9.23
CA LYS A 165 0.40 -12.74 8.11
C LYS A 165 1.01 -11.48 7.47
N ILE A 166 2.18 -11.62 6.87
CA ILE A 166 2.79 -10.56 6.07
C ILE A 166 2.68 -10.96 4.61
N HIS A 167 1.98 -10.16 3.79
CA HIS A 167 1.88 -10.37 2.35
C HIS A 167 3.00 -9.68 1.56
N ARG A 168 3.62 -8.66 2.17
CA ARG A 168 4.66 -7.84 1.55
C ARG A 168 5.67 -7.38 2.59
N ARG A 169 6.96 -7.48 2.29
CA ARG A 169 8.01 -6.86 3.12
C ARG A 169 8.36 -5.48 2.58
N ARG A 170 8.44 -4.52 3.48
CA ARG A 170 8.97 -3.19 3.17
C ARG A 170 10.46 -3.28 2.83
N ILE A 171 10.93 -2.50 1.86
CA ILE A 171 12.34 -2.54 1.38
C ILE A 171 13.33 -2.30 2.53
N ARG A 172 13.07 -1.34 3.42
CA ARG A 172 13.89 -1.12 4.63
C ARG A 172 14.08 -2.40 5.44
N THR A 173 13.05 -3.22 5.60
CA THR A 173 13.14 -4.49 6.34
C THR A 173 14.01 -5.51 5.61
N VAL A 174 13.95 -5.54 4.27
CA VAL A 174 14.81 -6.40 3.46
C VAL A 174 16.27 -5.96 3.59
N ILE A 175 16.55 -4.67 3.44
CA ILE A 175 17.90 -4.11 3.57
C ILE A 175 18.46 -4.41 4.96
N SER A 176 17.75 -4.05 6.03
CA SER A 176 18.26 -4.17 7.41
C SER A 176 18.45 -5.62 7.85
N ASN A 177 17.62 -6.56 7.37
CA ASN A 177 17.64 -7.93 7.88
C ASN A 177 18.34 -8.94 6.97
N LEU A 178 18.47 -8.62 5.68
CA LEU A 178 19.07 -9.54 4.70
C LEU A 178 20.32 -8.97 4.01
N MET A 179 20.54 -7.65 4.05
CA MET A 179 21.73 -7.01 3.47
C MET A 179 22.68 -6.48 4.53
N GLN A 180 22.16 -5.80 5.56
CA GLN A 180 22.93 -5.15 6.61
C GLN A 180 23.03 -6.02 7.87
N PHE A 181 23.60 -7.21 7.78
CA PHE A 181 23.88 -8.00 8.97
C PHE A 181 25.37 -8.28 9.13
N ALA A 182 25.78 -8.44 10.39
CA ALA A 182 27.18 -8.69 10.71
C ALA A 182 27.66 -10.05 10.18
N GLY A 183 28.72 -10.04 9.42
CA GLY A 183 29.41 -11.20 8.94
C GLY A 183 30.91 -11.02 9.01
N HIS A 184 31.63 -12.12 9.09
CA HIS A 184 33.09 -12.16 9.05
C HIS A 184 33.52 -12.85 7.76
N LEU A 185 34.29 -12.15 6.94
CA LEU A 185 34.84 -12.70 5.71
C LEU A 185 36.25 -13.19 5.99
N THR A 186 36.50 -14.47 5.77
CA THR A 186 37.83 -15.11 5.89
C THR A 186 38.24 -15.72 4.57
N GLU A 187 39.50 -15.62 4.27
CA GLU A 187 40.11 -16.38 3.17
C GLU A 187 40.86 -17.57 3.75
N HIS A 188 40.51 -18.78 3.28
CA HIS A 188 41.18 -19.98 3.67
C HIS A 188 41.38 -20.89 2.43
N ALA A 189 42.63 -21.28 2.18
CA ALA A 189 43.02 -22.14 1.05
C ALA A 189 42.49 -21.61 -0.31
N GLY A 190 42.58 -20.30 -0.56
CA GLY A 190 42.08 -19.64 -1.79
C GLY A 190 40.56 -19.57 -1.92
N ARG A 191 39.81 -19.85 -0.85
CA ARG A 191 38.35 -19.75 -0.82
C ARG A 191 37.91 -18.66 0.13
N LEU A 192 36.99 -17.80 -0.34
CA LEU A 192 36.33 -16.81 0.49
C LEU A 192 35.19 -17.50 1.26
N VAL A 193 35.24 -17.40 2.59
CA VAL A 193 34.24 -17.97 3.49
C VAL A 193 33.56 -16.81 4.23
N LEU A 194 32.26 -16.63 4.00
CA LEU A 194 31.41 -15.72 4.74
C LEU A 194 30.83 -16.42 5.97
N SER A 195 31.25 -16.01 7.15
CA SER A 195 30.75 -16.53 8.42
C SER A 195 29.70 -15.58 9.01
N ILE A 196 28.45 -16.04 9.11
CA ILE A 196 27.33 -15.28 9.69
C ILE A 196 27.17 -15.71 11.14
N GLY A 197 27.03 -14.73 12.06
CA GLY A 197 26.87 -15.00 13.49
C GLY A 197 25.70 -15.95 13.80
N ARG A 198 25.93 -16.89 14.71
CA ARG A 198 24.90 -17.90 15.11
C ARG A 198 23.65 -17.28 15.73
N SER A 199 23.78 -16.09 16.34
CA SER A 199 22.68 -15.33 16.94
C SER A 199 21.79 -14.61 15.92
N ASN A 200 22.21 -14.52 14.64
CA ASN A 200 21.40 -13.85 13.63
C ASN A 200 20.14 -14.68 13.33
N ARG A 201 18.98 -14.10 13.63
CA ARG A 201 17.67 -14.75 13.46
C ARG A 201 17.31 -15.00 11.99
N TRP A 202 17.93 -14.27 11.05
CA TRP A 202 17.69 -14.35 9.60
C TRP A 202 18.66 -15.27 8.86
N ARG A 203 19.60 -15.88 9.56
CA ARG A 203 20.65 -16.71 8.95
C ARG A 203 20.11 -17.84 8.06
N PHE A 204 19.04 -18.50 8.49
CA PHE A 204 18.46 -19.62 7.72
C PHE A 204 17.74 -19.12 6.46
N THR A 205 16.99 -18.02 6.57
CA THR A 205 16.36 -17.36 5.43
C THR A 205 17.41 -16.87 4.44
N PHE A 206 18.47 -16.22 4.93
CA PHE A 206 19.57 -15.75 4.08
C PHE A 206 20.24 -16.91 3.34
N LYS A 207 20.63 -18.00 4.06
CA LYS A 207 21.26 -19.17 3.44
C LYS A 207 20.37 -19.77 2.35
N ARG A 208 19.09 -19.97 2.64
CA ARG A 208 18.14 -20.50 1.65
C ARG A 208 18.01 -19.60 0.40
N LEU A 209 17.93 -18.29 0.60
CA LEU A 209 17.87 -17.34 -0.51
C LEU A 209 19.16 -17.38 -1.33
N TYR A 210 20.32 -17.38 -0.66
CA TYR A 210 21.60 -17.52 -1.32
C TYR A 210 21.67 -18.79 -2.17
N ASP A 211 21.35 -19.94 -1.59
CA ASP A 211 21.34 -21.22 -2.30
C ASP A 211 20.34 -21.19 -3.49
N SER A 212 19.17 -20.61 -3.30
CA SER A 212 18.13 -20.49 -4.33
C SER A 212 18.56 -19.62 -5.52
N PHE A 213 19.32 -18.55 -5.29
CA PHE A 213 19.79 -17.66 -6.36
C PHE A 213 21.13 -18.10 -6.97
N ALA A 214 21.97 -18.82 -6.20
CA ALA A 214 23.28 -19.28 -6.70
C ALA A 214 23.16 -20.43 -7.70
N PHE A 215 22.05 -21.19 -7.69
CA PHE A 215 21.83 -22.34 -8.58
C PHE A 215 20.98 -22.04 -9.83
N ILE A 216 20.79 -20.75 -10.16
CA ILE A 216 20.14 -20.34 -11.42
C ILE A 216 21.20 -20.14 -12.54
N THR A 217 22.21 -20.98 -12.57
CA THR A 217 23.21 -21.03 -13.66
C THR A 217 23.06 -22.31 -14.45
#